data_0870c4a52690a3e13f866090a9551551
#
_entry.id   0870c4a52690a3e13f866090a9551551
#
_cell.length_a   1.000
_cell.length_b   1.000
_cell.length_c   1.000
_cell.angle_alpha   90.00
_cell.angle_beta   90.00
_cell.angle_gamma   90.00
#
_symmetry.space_group_name_H-M   'P 1'
#
loop_
_entity.id
_entity.type
_entity.pdbx_description
1 polymer ?
#
loop_
_entity_poly.entity_id
_entity_poly.type
_entity_poly.pdbx_seq_one_letter_code
_entity_poly.pdbx_strand_id
1 'polypeptide(L)'
;YGKSKLMAEQFLDSIGNEFNYIVLRPTGVYGPREKDYFLMAKSIKQHVDFSVGFQRQDITFVYVQDVVQAVFLALDHGMSGRKYFLSDGNVYQSSTFSDYLHEELGKPWWIRVKAPIWVLRLVTFFGEHIGRMRHTITALNNDKFNILKQRNWRCDIEPACDELGYHPHYDLRKGVTESVAWYKENHWL
;
A
#
# COMPACT_ATOMS: atom_id res chain seq x y z
N TYR A 1 -4.73 3.14 13.55
CA TYR A 1 -4.35 3.87 12.35
C TYR A 1 -5.56 4.41 11.57
N GLY A 2 -6.48 3.56 11.05
CA GLY A 2 -7.65 4.00 10.28
C GLY A 2 -8.56 4.99 11.03
N LYS A 3 -8.77 4.75 12.34
CA LYS A 3 -9.54 5.65 13.18
C LYS A 3 -8.90 7.04 13.28
N SER A 4 -7.58 7.14 13.45
CA SER A 4 -6.89 8.44 13.52
C SER A 4 -6.94 9.21 12.21
N LYS A 5 -6.87 8.52 11.06
CA LYS A 5 -7.05 9.15 9.74
C LYS A 5 -8.46 9.69 9.55
N LEU A 6 -9.47 8.89 9.93
CA LEU A 6 -10.87 9.33 9.87
C LEU A 6 -11.13 10.55 10.77
N MET A 7 -10.60 10.55 12.00
CA MET A 7 -10.73 11.70 12.91
C MET A 7 -10.05 12.95 12.35
N ALA A 8 -8.88 12.80 11.69
CA ALA A 8 -8.22 13.94 11.04
C ALA A 8 -9.06 14.51 9.90
N GLU A 9 -9.68 13.68 9.07
CA GLU A 9 -10.59 14.15 8.03
C GLU A 9 -11.83 14.84 8.60
N GLN A 10 -12.44 14.28 9.66
CA GLN A 10 -13.59 14.89 10.34
C GLN A 10 -13.23 16.25 10.95
N PHE A 11 -12.02 16.38 11.49
CA PHE A 11 -11.53 17.65 11.98
C PHE A 11 -11.38 18.68 10.85
N LEU A 12 -10.78 18.29 9.73
CA LEU A 12 -10.68 19.15 8.53
C LEU A 12 -12.07 19.57 8.04
N ASP A 13 -13.02 18.64 7.97
CA ASP A 13 -14.40 18.93 7.59
C ASP A 13 -15.05 19.99 8.54
N SER A 14 -14.74 19.92 9.84
CA SER A 14 -15.32 20.83 10.84
C SER A 14 -14.80 22.27 10.75
N ILE A 15 -13.58 22.46 10.23
CA ILE A 15 -12.93 23.78 10.09
C ILE A 15 -12.76 24.20 8.62
N GLY A 16 -13.36 23.46 7.69
CA GLY A 16 -13.21 23.67 6.25
C GLY A 16 -13.72 25.01 5.72
N ASN A 17 -14.49 25.77 6.51
CA ASN A 17 -14.88 27.15 6.17
C ASN A 17 -13.75 28.18 6.42
N GLU A 18 -12.71 27.81 7.16
CA GLU A 18 -11.61 28.71 7.54
C GLU A 18 -10.45 28.65 6.53
N PHE A 19 -10.29 27.54 5.81
CA PHE A 19 -9.21 27.35 4.83
C PHE A 19 -9.56 26.29 3.79
N ASN A 20 -8.88 26.36 2.64
CA ASN A 20 -9.03 25.37 1.59
C ASN A 20 -8.22 24.10 1.89
N TYR A 21 -8.84 22.93 1.71
CA TYR A 21 -8.15 21.65 1.85
C TYR A 21 -8.67 20.61 0.87
N ILE A 22 -7.82 19.65 0.54
CA ILE A 22 -8.16 18.49 -0.28
C ILE A 22 -7.59 17.26 0.41
N VAL A 23 -8.32 16.15 0.38
CA VAL A 23 -7.87 14.88 0.95
C VAL A 23 -7.55 13.90 -0.17
N LEU A 24 -6.30 13.53 -0.30
CA LEU A 24 -5.88 12.44 -1.17
C LEU A 24 -5.80 11.14 -0.36
N ARG A 25 -6.45 10.10 -0.86
CA ARG A 25 -6.54 8.77 -0.24
C ARG A 25 -5.85 7.73 -1.14
N PRO A 26 -4.52 7.68 -1.17
CA PRO A 26 -3.82 6.68 -1.95
C PRO A 26 -4.06 5.28 -1.36
N THR A 27 -4.16 4.29 -2.24
CA THR A 27 -4.22 2.87 -1.88
C THR A 27 -2.84 2.33 -1.44
N GLY A 28 -2.49 1.10 -1.73
CA GLY A 28 -1.16 0.57 -1.42
C GLY A 28 -0.06 1.32 -2.19
N VAL A 29 0.55 2.33 -1.56
CA VAL A 29 1.64 3.11 -2.17
C VAL A 29 2.91 2.27 -2.16
N TYR A 30 3.54 2.11 -3.33
CA TYR A 30 4.80 1.39 -3.47
C TYR A 30 5.79 2.18 -4.35
N GLY A 31 7.06 1.79 -4.32
CA GLY A 31 8.11 2.46 -5.10
C GLY A 31 9.44 2.55 -4.34
N PRO A 32 10.38 3.37 -4.84
CA PRO A 32 11.65 3.64 -4.18
C PRO A 32 11.49 4.08 -2.72
N ARG A 33 12.36 3.54 -1.84
CA ARG A 33 12.42 3.84 -0.39
C ARG A 33 11.24 3.33 0.44
N GLU A 34 10.24 2.70 -0.16
CA GLU A 34 9.15 2.07 0.58
C GLU A 34 9.66 0.75 1.19
N LYS A 35 9.43 0.53 2.49
CA LYS A 35 10.07 -0.56 3.24
C LYS A 35 9.27 -1.85 3.26
N ASP A 36 7.94 -1.80 3.27
CA ASP A 36 7.10 -2.99 3.41
C ASP A 36 7.19 -3.87 2.13
N TYR A 37 7.11 -3.26 0.95
CA TYR A 37 7.27 -3.96 -0.34
C TYR A 37 8.73 -4.34 -0.63
N PHE A 38 9.69 -3.54 -0.16
CA PHE A 38 11.10 -3.92 -0.17
C PHE A 38 11.35 -5.19 0.66
N LEU A 39 10.77 -5.30 1.86
CA LEU A 39 10.90 -6.51 2.68
C LEU A 39 10.31 -7.74 1.98
N MET A 40 9.21 -7.58 1.21
CA MET A 40 8.68 -8.64 0.36
C MET A 40 9.68 -9.05 -0.71
N ALA A 41 10.29 -8.10 -1.44
CA ALA A 41 11.32 -8.39 -2.45
C ALA A 41 12.52 -9.11 -1.83
N LYS A 42 12.99 -8.67 -0.66
CA LYS A 42 14.09 -9.31 0.07
C LYS A 42 13.73 -10.74 0.51
N SER A 43 12.50 -10.97 0.98
CA SER A 43 12.02 -12.30 1.36
C SER A 43 12.00 -13.25 0.14
N ILE A 44 11.51 -12.79 -1.01
CA ILE A 44 11.49 -13.57 -2.25
C ILE A 44 12.93 -13.88 -2.72
N LYS A 45 13.85 -12.92 -2.63
CA LYS A 45 15.27 -13.15 -2.90
C LYS A 45 15.88 -14.22 -1.98
N GLN A 46 15.35 -14.34 -0.74
CA GLN A 46 15.68 -15.38 0.23
C GLN A 46 14.85 -16.65 0.07
N HIS A 47 14.20 -16.83 -1.09
CA HIS A 47 13.42 -18.02 -1.46
C HIS A 47 12.11 -18.22 -0.72
N VAL A 48 11.57 -17.19 -0.01
CA VAL A 48 10.32 -17.29 0.72
C VAL A 48 9.35 -16.18 0.31
N ASP A 49 8.15 -16.57 -0.09
CA ASP A 49 7.02 -15.65 -0.31
C ASP A 49 5.95 -15.90 0.76
N PHE A 50 5.70 -14.88 1.58
CA PHE A 50 4.66 -14.94 2.60
C PHE A 50 3.36 -14.34 2.08
N SER A 51 2.30 -15.13 2.10
CA SER A 51 0.94 -14.65 1.81
C SER A 51 -0.02 -14.93 2.97
N VAL A 52 -1.04 -14.08 3.11
CA VAL A 52 -2.01 -14.18 4.20
C VAL A 52 -3.33 -14.70 3.68
N GLY A 53 -3.83 -15.76 4.32
CA GLY A 53 -5.12 -16.37 3.99
C GLY A 53 -5.09 -17.22 2.73
N PHE A 54 -6.20 -17.96 2.52
CA PHE A 54 -6.37 -18.85 1.37
C PHE A 54 -7.42 -18.31 0.37
N GLN A 55 -8.06 -17.21 0.72
CA GLN A 55 -9.15 -16.66 -0.09
C GLN A 55 -8.63 -15.52 -0.95
N ARG A 56 -9.29 -15.35 -2.09
CA ARG A 56 -9.00 -14.25 -3.01
C ARG A 56 -9.16 -12.90 -2.30
N GLN A 57 -8.20 -12.04 -2.50
CA GLN A 57 -8.25 -10.63 -2.13
C GLN A 57 -8.07 -9.79 -3.39
N ASP A 58 -8.94 -8.82 -3.57
CA ASP A 58 -8.84 -7.82 -4.63
C ASP A 58 -8.18 -6.57 -4.06
N ILE A 59 -7.02 -6.22 -4.60
CA ILE A 59 -6.15 -5.15 -4.09
C ILE A 59 -5.88 -4.15 -5.21
N THR A 60 -5.81 -2.88 -4.86
CA THR A 60 -5.37 -1.80 -5.74
C THR A 60 -4.07 -1.21 -5.25
N PHE A 61 -3.25 -0.71 -6.17
CA PHE A 61 -1.95 -0.14 -5.88
C PHE A 61 -1.81 1.23 -6.54
N VAL A 62 -0.86 2.02 -6.06
CA VAL A 62 -0.45 3.26 -6.71
C VAL A 62 1.06 3.43 -6.59
N TYR A 63 1.72 3.74 -7.70
CA TYR A 63 3.14 4.04 -7.67
C TYR A 63 3.40 5.43 -7.09
N VAL A 64 4.49 5.58 -6.33
CA VAL A 64 4.76 6.81 -5.59
C VAL A 64 4.81 8.07 -6.48
N GLN A 65 5.29 7.95 -7.72
CA GLN A 65 5.34 9.10 -8.63
C GLN A 65 3.94 9.56 -9.08
N ASP A 66 2.99 8.64 -9.25
CA ASP A 66 1.60 9.00 -9.57
C ASP A 66 0.92 9.68 -8.36
N VAL A 67 1.30 9.32 -7.12
CA VAL A 67 0.86 10.06 -5.93
C VAL A 67 1.42 11.49 -5.93
N VAL A 68 2.69 11.66 -6.26
CA VAL A 68 3.31 13.00 -6.40
C VAL A 68 2.60 13.82 -7.48
N GLN A 69 2.34 13.22 -8.64
CA GLN A 69 1.56 13.89 -9.71
C GLN A 69 0.19 14.35 -9.18
N ALA A 70 -0.54 13.46 -8.50
CA ALA A 70 -1.85 13.79 -7.95
C ALA A 70 -1.82 14.93 -6.93
N VAL A 71 -0.73 15.07 -6.14
CA VAL A 71 -0.55 16.22 -5.24
C VAL A 71 -0.49 17.54 -6.02
N PHE A 72 0.32 17.60 -7.09
CA PHE A 72 0.41 18.81 -7.92
C PHE A 72 -0.91 19.11 -8.64
N LEU A 73 -1.57 18.10 -9.20
CA LEU A 73 -2.88 18.26 -9.82
C LEU A 73 -3.94 18.77 -8.82
N ALA A 74 -3.91 18.28 -7.59
CA ALA A 74 -4.81 18.74 -6.55
C ALA A 74 -4.56 20.21 -6.15
N LEU A 75 -3.29 20.67 -6.19
CA LEU A 75 -2.96 22.08 -5.94
C LEU A 75 -3.43 22.97 -7.08
N ASP A 76 -3.38 22.51 -8.33
CA ASP A 76 -3.69 23.30 -9.51
C ASP A 76 -5.21 23.31 -9.82
N HIS A 77 -5.89 22.18 -9.67
CA HIS A 77 -7.27 21.98 -10.13
C HIS A 77 -8.25 21.58 -9.03
N GLY A 78 -7.77 21.25 -7.84
CA GLY A 78 -8.61 20.68 -6.81
C GLY A 78 -9.55 21.69 -6.17
N MET A 79 -10.78 21.23 -5.88
CA MET A 79 -11.78 22.02 -5.16
C MET A 79 -11.71 21.72 -3.67
N SER A 80 -11.84 22.76 -2.83
CA SER A 80 -11.82 22.64 -1.39
C SER A 80 -12.89 21.67 -0.87
N GLY A 81 -12.55 20.88 0.12
CA GLY A 81 -13.42 19.87 0.74
C GLY A 81 -13.53 18.55 -0.03
N ARG A 82 -12.95 18.45 -1.21
CA ARG A 82 -12.99 17.22 -2.01
C ARG A 82 -12.03 16.16 -1.49
N LYS A 83 -12.42 14.89 -1.70
CA LYS A 83 -11.66 13.72 -1.25
C LYS A 83 -11.54 12.74 -2.41
N TYR A 84 -10.32 12.37 -2.79
CA TYR A 84 -10.04 11.56 -3.96
C TYR A 84 -9.27 10.31 -3.58
N PHE A 85 -9.76 9.15 -4.04
CA PHE A 85 -8.97 7.93 -4.04
C PHE A 85 -7.96 7.94 -5.18
N LEU A 86 -6.79 7.34 -4.93
CA LEU A 86 -5.73 7.21 -5.92
C LEU A 86 -5.30 5.76 -6.04
N SER A 87 -5.33 5.24 -7.25
CA SER A 87 -4.74 3.96 -7.65
C SER A 87 -4.30 4.02 -9.11
N ASP A 88 -3.75 2.94 -9.64
CA ASP A 88 -3.44 2.81 -11.06
C ASP A 88 -4.67 2.45 -11.94
N GLY A 89 -5.86 2.45 -11.35
CA GLY A 89 -7.13 2.12 -12.04
C GLY A 89 -7.39 0.63 -12.19
N ASN A 90 -6.44 -0.24 -11.87
CA ASN A 90 -6.57 -1.69 -12.02
C ASN A 90 -6.82 -2.39 -10.67
N VAL A 91 -7.43 -3.58 -10.75
CA VAL A 91 -7.65 -4.44 -9.58
C VAL A 91 -6.84 -5.72 -9.74
N TYR A 92 -6.03 -6.02 -8.76
CA TYR A 92 -5.09 -7.15 -8.75
C TYR A 92 -5.46 -8.18 -7.69
N GLN A 93 -5.02 -9.42 -7.89
CA GLN A 93 -5.02 -10.41 -6.83
C GLN A 93 -3.84 -10.16 -5.87
N SER A 94 -4.00 -10.58 -4.61
CA SER A 94 -2.97 -10.39 -3.58
C SER A 94 -1.60 -11.00 -3.92
N SER A 95 -1.56 -12.03 -4.78
CA SER A 95 -0.31 -12.65 -5.23
C SER A 95 0.36 -11.92 -6.38
N THR A 96 -0.35 -11.07 -7.14
CA THR A 96 0.18 -10.47 -8.38
C THR A 96 1.44 -9.65 -8.12
N PHE A 97 1.49 -8.92 -7.01
CA PHE A 97 2.67 -8.12 -6.66
C PHE A 97 3.90 -9.01 -6.42
N SER A 98 3.76 -10.09 -5.66
CA SER A 98 4.86 -11.04 -5.42
C SER A 98 5.25 -11.81 -6.67
N ASP A 99 4.29 -12.11 -7.56
CA ASP A 99 4.58 -12.77 -8.83
C ASP A 99 5.45 -11.87 -9.72
N TYR A 100 5.15 -10.56 -9.80
CA TYR A 100 5.96 -9.60 -10.56
C TYR A 100 7.35 -9.40 -9.93
N LEU A 101 7.44 -9.29 -8.60
CA LEU A 101 8.73 -9.24 -7.91
C LEU A 101 9.58 -10.47 -8.22
N HIS A 102 8.98 -11.66 -8.21
CA HIS A 102 9.66 -12.90 -8.51
C HIS A 102 10.23 -12.90 -9.94
N GLU A 103 9.44 -12.42 -10.91
CA GLU A 103 9.91 -12.29 -12.31
C GLU A 103 11.08 -11.32 -12.42
N GLU A 104 11.02 -10.13 -11.81
CA GLU A 104 12.05 -9.09 -11.86
C GLU A 104 13.34 -9.47 -11.10
N LEU A 105 13.24 -10.36 -10.13
CA LEU A 105 14.38 -10.93 -9.40
C LEU A 105 15.06 -12.09 -10.13
N GLY A 106 14.65 -12.42 -11.36
CA GLY A 106 15.24 -13.47 -12.18
C GLY A 106 14.69 -14.87 -11.89
N LYS A 107 13.49 -14.95 -11.35
CA LYS A 107 12.77 -16.19 -11.04
C LYS A 107 13.57 -17.18 -10.16
N PRO A 108 14.10 -16.75 -8.99
CA PRO A 108 14.73 -17.67 -8.07
C PRO A 108 13.71 -18.74 -7.65
N TRP A 109 14.18 -19.96 -7.33
CA TRP A 109 13.27 -20.92 -6.73
C TRP A 109 12.74 -20.37 -5.40
N TRP A 110 11.49 -20.64 -5.06
CA TRP A 110 10.86 -20.09 -3.87
C TRP A 110 9.78 -21.01 -3.31
N ILE A 111 9.48 -20.84 -2.04
CA ILE A 111 8.37 -21.51 -1.37
C ILE A 111 7.34 -20.46 -0.97
N ARG A 112 6.13 -20.57 -1.50
CA ARG A 112 5.01 -19.73 -1.08
C ARG A 112 4.37 -20.28 0.19
N VAL A 113 4.58 -19.59 1.30
CA VAL A 113 4.01 -19.93 2.61
C VAL A 113 2.71 -19.15 2.81
N LYS A 114 1.59 -19.86 2.79
CA LYS A 114 0.27 -19.26 3.09
C LYS A 114 -0.03 -19.40 4.57
N ALA A 115 -0.03 -18.28 5.30
CA ALA A 115 -0.38 -18.29 6.70
C ALA A 115 -1.92 -18.19 6.86
N PRO A 116 -2.58 -19.15 7.56
CA PRO A 116 -3.97 -19.01 7.93
C PRO A 116 -4.19 -17.76 8.79
N ILE A 117 -5.36 -17.12 8.65
CA ILE A 117 -5.67 -15.87 9.38
C ILE A 117 -5.56 -16.02 10.90
N TRP A 118 -5.87 -17.21 11.45
CA TRP A 118 -5.74 -17.46 12.89
C TRP A 118 -4.28 -17.47 13.36
N VAL A 119 -3.33 -17.95 12.53
CA VAL A 119 -1.88 -17.88 12.83
C VAL A 119 -1.44 -16.42 12.87
N LEU A 120 -1.86 -15.61 11.89
CA LEU A 120 -1.56 -14.19 11.88
C LEU A 120 -2.08 -13.51 13.15
N ARG A 121 -3.29 -13.86 13.62
CA ARG A 121 -3.85 -13.33 14.87
C ARG A 121 -3.01 -13.69 16.09
N LEU A 122 -2.49 -14.92 16.17
CA LEU A 122 -1.60 -15.34 17.25
C LEU A 122 -0.27 -14.56 17.21
N VAL A 123 0.34 -14.46 16.04
CA VAL A 123 1.61 -13.74 15.86
C VAL A 123 1.46 -12.25 16.21
N THR A 124 0.37 -11.60 15.80
CA THR A 124 0.12 -10.20 16.16
C THR A 124 -0.13 -10.02 17.65
N PHE A 125 -0.86 -10.93 18.28
CA PHE A 125 -1.13 -10.90 19.74
C PHE A 125 0.16 -11.01 20.55
N PHE A 126 0.98 -12.01 20.25
CA PHE A 126 2.28 -12.20 20.94
C PHE A 126 3.27 -11.08 20.60
N GLY A 127 3.28 -10.63 19.33
CA GLY A 127 4.11 -9.52 18.89
C GLY A 127 3.83 -8.23 19.66
N GLU A 128 2.55 -7.87 19.85
CA GLU A 128 2.17 -6.71 20.66
C GLU A 128 2.57 -6.85 22.13
N HIS A 129 2.41 -8.05 22.69
CA HIS A 129 2.76 -8.31 24.10
C HIS A 129 4.27 -8.14 24.35
N ILE A 130 5.09 -8.71 23.45
CA ILE A 130 6.55 -8.58 23.50
C ILE A 130 6.98 -7.13 23.20
N GLY A 131 6.34 -6.47 22.24
CA GLY A 131 6.62 -5.07 21.91
C GLY A 131 6.35 -4.12 23.09
N ARG A 132 5.25 -4.31 23.80
CA ARG A 132 4.94 -3.56 25.03
C ARG A 132 6.01 -3.76 26.12
N MET A 133 6.47 -4.99 26.31
CA MET A 133 7.53 -5.31 27.29
C MET A 133 8.87 -4.67 26.91
N ARG A 134 9.16 -4.50 25.62
CA ARG A 134 10.43 -3.96 25.10
C ARG A 134 10.36 -2.48 24.71
N HIS A 135 9.20 -1.82 24.91
CA HIS A 135 8.94 -0.43 24.46
C HIS A 135 9.26 -0.21 22.97
N THR A 136 9.08 -1.25 22.13
CA THR A 136 9.31 -1.18 20.69
C THR A 136 8.01 -1.37 19.93
N ILE A 137 7.85 -0.62 18.83
CA ILE A 137 6.70 -0.77 17.92
C ILE A 137 6.95 -2.02 17.07
N THR A 138 6.10 -3.03 17.22
CA THR A 138 6.16 -4.25 16.41
C THR A 138 5.60 -4.00 15.02
N ALA A 139 6.27 -4.54 14.01
CA ALA A 139 5.85 -4.44 12.61
C ALA A 139 4.47 -5.10 12.35
N LEU A 140 4.11 -6.13 13.14
CA LEU A 140 2.82 -6.80 13.11
C LEU A 140 2.04 -6.46 14.38
N ASN A 141 1.00 -5.66 14.24
CA ASN A 141 0.10 -5.25 15.30
C ASN A 141 -1.36 -5.49 14.90
N ASN A 142 -2.31 -5.27 15.83
CA ASN A 142 -3.74 -5.44 15.57
C ASN A 142 -4.26 -4.59 14.41
N ASP A 143 -3.71 -3.40 14.18
CA ASP A 143 -4.08 -2.56 13.04
C ASP A 143 -3.68 -3.24 11.72
N LYS A 144 -2.44 -3.73 11.60
CA LYS A 144 -2.01 -4.49 10.41
C LYS A 144 -2.81 -5.79 10.24
N PHE A 145 -3.17 -6.48 11.32
CA PHE A 145 -4.06 -7.63 11.24
C PHE A 145 -5.41 -7.25 10.62
N ASN A 146 -6.03 -6.15 11.09
CA ASN A 146 -7.31 -5.68 10.58
C ASN A 146 -7.25 -5.27 9.11
N ILE A 147 -6.12 -4.74 8.66
CA ILE A 147 -5.85 -4.42 7.26
C ILE A 147 -5.72 -5.71 6.44
N LEU A 148 -4.85 -6.60 6.83
CA LEU A 148 -4.53 -7.82 6.06
C LEU A 148 -5.69 -8.81 5.94
N LYS A 149 -6.66 -8.81 6.86
CA LYS A 149 -7.84 -9.68 6.78
C LYS A 149 -8.91 -9.18 5.79
N GLN A 150 -8.85 -7.90 5.35
CA GLN A 150 -9.83 -7.36 4.39
C GLN A 150 -9.64 -8.00 3.02
N ARG A 151 -10.75 -8.25 2.33
CA ARG A 151 -10.75 -8.94 1.04
C ARG A 151 -10.91 -8.03 -0.15
N ASN A 152 -11.47 -6.85 0.07
CA ASN A 152 -11.79 -5.91 -0.99
C ASN A 152 -11.16 -4.56 -0.68
N TRP A 153 -10.16 -4.20 -1.48
CA TRP A 153 -9.47 -2.91 -1.46
C TRP A 153 -9.66 -2.17 -2.79
N ARG A 154 -10.80 -2.41 -3.44
CA ARG A 154 -11.15 -1.66 -4.65
C ARG A 154 -11.47 -0.23 -4.27
N CYS A 155 -11.05 0.69 -5.09
CA CYS A 155 -11.43 2.08 -4.99
C CYS A 155 -11.77 2.61 -6.37
N ASP A 156 -12.63 3.61 -6.40
CA ASP A 156 -13.01 4.34 -7.59
C ASP A 156 -12.13 5.59 -7.69
N ILE A 157 -11.45 5.75 -8.82
CA ILE A 157 -10.60 6.90 -9.14
C ILE A 157 -11.22 7.85 -10.17
N GLU A 158 -12.42 7.54 -10.70
CA GLU A 158 -13.08 8.40 -11.68
C GLU A 158 -13.18 9.86 -11.22
N PRO A 159 -13.57 10.16 -9.94
CA PRO A 159 -13.59 11.55 -9.48
C PRO A 159 -12.23 12.25 -9.56
N ALA A 160 -11.12 11.53 -9.31
CA ALA A 160 -9.79 12.11 -9.46
C ALA A 160 -9.42 12.32 -10.93
N CYS A 161 -9.82 11.41 -11.81
CA CYS A 161 -9.61 11.55 -13.25
C CYS A 161 -10.38 12.77 -13.81
N ASP A 162 -11.66 12.88 -13.48
CA ASP A 162 -12.56 13.89 -14.05
C ASP A 162 -12.29 15.30 -13.50
N GLU A 163 -12.05 15.41 -12.19
CA GLU A 163 -11.94 16.70 -11.53
C GLU A 163 -10.50 17.24 -11.45
N LEU A 164 -9.51 16.35 -11.31
CA LEU A 164 -8.09 16.73 -11.22
C LEU A 164 -7.33 16.51 -12.52
N GLY A 165 -7.89 15.77 -13.49
CA GLY A 165 -7.14 15.30 -14.65
C GLY A 165 -6.09 14.25 -14.30
N TYR A 166 -6.33 13.47 -13.22
CA TYR A 166 -5.41 12.42 -12.78
C TYR A 166 -5.39 11.25 -13.76
N HIS A 167 -4.23 10.95 -14.30
CA HIS A 167 -3.99 9.82 -15.18
C HIS A 167 -2.74 9.07 -14.70
N PRO A 168 -2.88 7.90 -14.06
CA PRO A 168 -1.72 7.15 -13.57
C PRO A 168 -0.83 6.72 -14.74
N HIS A 169 0.47 6.96 -14.64
CA HIS A 169 1.46 6.63 -15.66
C HIS A 169 2.08 5.25 -15.47
N TYR A 170 1.86 4.65 -14.29
CA TYR A 170 2.42 3.37 -13.91
C TYR A 170 1.31 2.37 -13.58
N ASP A 171 1.25 1.29 -14.35
CA ASP A 171 0.59 0.07 -13.89
C ASP A 171 1.48 -0.66 -12.87
N LEU A 172 0.93 -1.71 -12.24
CA LEU A 172 1.66 -2.46 -11.23
C LEU A 172 2.94 -3.10 -11.78
N ARG A 173 2.93 -3.62 -13.01
CA ARG A 173 4.11 -4.26 -13.62
C ARG A 173 5.24 -3.26 -13.81
N LYS A 174 4.97 -2.15 -14.47
CA LYS A 174 5.96 -1.09 -14.72
C LYS A 174 6.53 -0.55 -13.41
N GLY A 175 5.68 -0.26 -12.43
CA GLY A 175 6.12 0.26 -11.15
C GLY A 175 6.96 -0.74 -10.34
N VAL A 176 6.67 -2.05 -10.41
CA VAL A 176 7.49 -3.09 -9.78
C VAL A 176 8.86 -3.18 -10.45
N THR A 177 8.92 -3.13 -11.80
CA THR A 177 10.19 -3.12 -12.54
C THR A 177 11.07 -1.95 -12.10
N GLU A 178 10.53 -0.73 -12.08
CA GLU A 178 11.22 0.48 -11.63
C GLU A 178 11.68 0.38 -10.15
N SER A 179 10.83 -0.16 -9.29
CA SER A 179 11.15 -0.33 -7.87
C SER A 179 12.33 -1.30 -7.67
N VAL A 180 12.33 -2.44 -8.36
CA VAL A 180 13.39 -3.44 -8.27
C VAL A 180 14.69 -2.91 -8.88
N ALA A 181 14.63 -2.18 -9.99
CA ALA A 181 15.80 -1.51 -10.59
C ALA A 181 16.42 -0.56 -9.55
N TRP A 182 15.60 0.29 -8.92
CA TRP A 182 16.06 1.21 -7.89
C TRP A 182 16.67 0.49 -6.68
N TYR A 183 16.07 -0.63 -6.20
CA TYR A 183 16.61 -1.41 -5.09
C TYR A 183 18.00 -1.98 -5.41
N LYS A 184 18.21 -2.45 -6.66
CA LYS A 184 19.51 -2.96 -7.12
C LYS A 184 20.55 -1.84 -7.21
N GLU A 185 20.23 -0.72 -7.84
CA GLU A 185 21.12 0.43 -8.03
C GLU A 185 21.55 1.05 -6.71
N ASN A 186 20.68 1.08 -5.71
CA ASN A 186 20.95 1.68 -4.41
C ASN A 186 21.41 0.66 -3.35
N HIS A 187 21.80 -0.55 -3.76
CA HIS A 187 22.33 -1.61 -2.87
C HIS A 187 21.40 -2.03 -1.73
N TRP A 188 20.09 -1.97 -1.99
CA TRP A 188 19.09 -2.49 -1.06
C TRP A 188 18.89 -4.00 -1.25
N LEU A 189 19.09 -4.50 -2.48
CA LEU A 189 18.99 -5.91 -2.88
C LEU A 189 20.35 -6.48 -3.33
#